data_2d1352fffdaf76fe21147e2ad3291051
#
_entry.id   2d1352fffdaf76fe21147e2ad3291051
#
_cell.length_a   1.000
_cell.length_b   1.000
_cell.length_c   1.000
_cell.angle_alpha   90.00
_cell.angle_beta   90.00
_cell.angle_gamma   90.00
#
_symmetry.space_group_name_H-M   'P 1'
#
loop_
_entity.id
_entity.type
_entity.pdbx_description
1 polymer ?
#
loop_
_entity_poly.entity_id
_entity_poly.type
_entity_poly.pdbx_seq_one_letter_code
_entity_poly.pdbx_strand_id
1 'polypeptide(L)'
;MLFSDHPRTHYRNAPAHEVICQLRFPSILTINNVEPADFQEAIRAEFPQYARRQDAAPPRITGLGGPAPKVEQQPPVTNHNFVSEDNQWKLNLTKDFIALSTLHYSGWEEFARQLDKPLAAFIRLYKPAYFQRVGLRYVNVFSRARLGLEGTPWAELFTPAYTAPMQDAELPEDRFLNCACDLTVKLDSSCQAKIHAGPGMVKRRGPNVPQDPEVKFILDMDLSMTGNTPCTLAAGALETLHGHSTRLFEGAITDRLRDAMDAE
;
A
#
# COMPACT_ATOMS: atom_id res chain seq x y z
N MET A 1 -5.46 10.07 19.65
CA MET A 1 -4.05 10.33 19.29
C MET A 1 -3.77 9.63 17.98
N LEU A 2 -2.89 10.17 17.09
CA LEU A 2 -2.53 9.52 15.83
C LEU A 2 -1.69 8.25 16.01
N PHE A 3 -0.98 8.14 17.13
CA PHE A 3 -0.10 7.01 17.43
C PHE A 3 -0.58 6.31 18.69
N SER A 4 -0.52 5.00 18.69
CA SER A 4 -0.84 4.17 19.84
C SER A 4 0.41 3.48 20.36
N ASP A 5 0.46 3.25 21.67
CA ASP A 5 1.46 2.42 22.32
C ASP A 5 0.95 0.99 22.58
N HIS A 6 -0.25 0.64 22.10
CA HIS A 6 -0.74 -0.73 22.14
C HIS A 6 0.24 -1.68 21.43
N PRO A 7 0.51 -2.85 22.00
CA PRO A 7 1.29 -3.87 21.32
C PRO A 7 0.58 -4.31 20.03
N ARG A 8 1.34 -4.91 19.12
CA ARG A 8 0.80 -5.50 17.90
C ARG A 8 -0.24 -6.55 18.28
N THR A 9 -1.40 -6.44 17.64
CA THR A 9 -2.52 -7.36 17.81
C THR A 9 -2.76 -8.10 16.51
N HIS A 10 -3.03 -9.40 16.57
CA HIS A 10 -3.57 -10.16 15.46
C HIS A 10 -5.09 -10.08 15.50
N TYR A 11 -5.69 -9.91 14.33
CA TYR A 11 -7.14 -9.81 14.18
C TYR A 11 -7.64 -10.95 13.31
N ARG A 12 -8.57 -11.76 13.81
CA ARG A 12 -9.22 -12.82 13.03
C ARG A 12 -9.96 -12.28 11.83
N ASN A 13 -10.60 -11.11 11.99
CA ASN A 13 -11.30 -10.37 10.94
C ASN A 13 -10.47 -9.17 10.46
N ALA A 14 -9.19 -9.39 10.13
CA ALA A 14 -8.29 -8.32 9.68
C ALA A 14 -8.86 -7.57 8.45
N PRO A 15 -8.76 -6.23 8.43
CA PRO A 15 -9.31 -5.40 7.35
C PRO A 15 -8.35 -5.24 6.17
N ALA A 16 -7.12 -5.75 6.25
CA ALA A 16 -6.11 -5.58 5.21
C ALA A 16 -6.60 -6.17 3.87
N HIS A 17 -6.92 -5.29 2.94
CA HIS A 17 -7.42 -5.63 1.61
C HIS A 17 -6.29 -5.79 0.60
N GLU A 18 -5.30 -4.91 0.66
CA GLU A 18 -4.10 -4.95 -0.18
C GLU A 18 -2.90 -4.48 0.61
N VAL A 19 -1.78 -5.19 0.48
CA VAL A 19 -0.49 -4.77 1.05
C VAL A 19 0.55 -4.73 -0.07
N ILE A 20 1.29 -3.61 -0.14
CA ILE A 20 2.26 -3.34 -1.19
C ILE A 20 3.57 -2.90 -0.56
N CYS A 21 4.66 -3.60 -0.88
CA CYS A 21 6.02 -3.12 -0.67
C CYS A 21 6.59 -2.64 -2.00
N GLN A 22 7.15 -1.43 -2.05
CA GLN A 22 7.82 -0.90 -3.24
C GLN A 22 9.17 -0.30 -2.87
N LEU A 23 10.22 -0.77 -3.55
CA LEU A 23 11.56 -0.21 -3.44
C LEU A 23 11.93 0.48 -4.75
N ARG A 24 12.14 1.79 -4.71
CA ARG A 24 12.55 2.59 -5.87
C ARG A 24 14.06 2.81 -5.85
N PHE A 25 14.67 2.75 -7.02
CA PHE A 25 16.12 2.87 -7.22
C PHE A 25 16.43 3.75 -8.43
N PRO A 26 17.67 4.26 -8.56
CA PRO A 26 18.11 4.94 -9.78
C PRO A 26 17.91 4.04 -11.00
N SER A 27 17.41 4.61 -12.09
CA SER A 27 17.00 3.85 -13.29
C SER A 27 18.07 2.88 -13.77
N ILE A 28 17.70 1.61 -13.92
CA ILE A 28 18.51 0.55 -14.50
C ILE A 28 17.96 0.23 -15.88
N LEU A 29 18.53 0.84 -16.91
CA LEU A 29 18.00 0.82 -18.28
C LEU A 29 17.96 -0.58 -18.89
N THR A 30 18.85 -1.47 -18.46
CA THR A 30 18.87 -2.88 -18.91
C THR A 30 17.53 -3.58 -18.67
N ILE A 31 16.86 -3.31 -17.56
CA ILE A 31 15.56 -3.91 -17.22
C ILE A 31 14.47 -3.55 -18.24
N ASN A 32 14.57 -2.37 -18.85
CA ASN A 32 13.58 -1.95 -19.84
C ASN A 32 13.84 -2.54 -21.25
N ASN A 33 15.10 -2.89 -21.53
CA ASN A 33 15.56 -3.24 -22.88
C ASN A 33 15.78 -4.74 -23.08
N VAL A 34 15.98 -5.50 -21.99
CA VAL A 34 16.28 -6.93 -22.03
C VAL A 34 15.28 -7.68 -21.15
N GLU A 35 14.83 -8.83 -21.61
CA GLU A 35 13.99 -9.74 -20.82
C GLU A 35 14.75 -10.17 -19.54
N PRO A 36 14.13 -10.10 -18.36
CA PRO A 36 14.78 -10.41 -17.08
C PRO A 36 14.89 -11.93 -16.82
N ALA A 37 15.49 -12.67 -17.76
CA ALA A 37 15.54 -14.14 -17.73
C ALA A 37 16.24 -14.69 -16.49
N ASP A 38 17.42 -14.15 -16.14
CA ASP A 38 18.17 -14.59 -14.95
C ASP A 38 17.42 -14.30 -13.66
N PHE A 39 16.66 -13.19 -13.61
CA PHE A 39 15.82 -12.86 -12.47
C PHE A 39 14.64 -13.83 -12.38
N GLN A 40 13.94 -14.06 -13.50
CA GLN A 40 12.85 -15.03 -13.58
C GLN A 40 13.31 -16.44 -13.16
N GLU A 41 14.46 -16.89 -13.64
CA GLU A 41 15.03 -18.18 -13.27
C GLU A 41 15.30 -18.30 -11.75
N ALA A 42 15.76 -17.20 -11.13
CA ALA A 42 16.03 -17.18 -9.69
C ALA A 42 14.77 -17.27 -8.82
N ILE A 43 13.59 -16.84 -9.32
CA ILE A 43 12.35 -16.76 -8.53
C ILE A 43 11.21 -17.64 -9.08
N ARG A 44 11.41 -18.36 -10.17
CA ARG A 44 10.33 -19.09 -10.87
C ARG A 44 9.68 -20.20 -10.05
N ALA A 45 10.33 -20.68 -9.01
CA ALA A 45 9.74 -21.66 -8.11
C ALA A 45 8.58 -21.08 -7.29
N GLU A 46 8.68 -19.80 -6.91
CA GLU A 46 7.66 -19.10 -6.13
C GLU A 46 6.72 -18.27 -7.04
N PHE A 47 7.25 -17.77 -8.17
CA PHE A 47 6.53 -16.92 -9.12
C PHE A 47 6.64 -17.48 -10.55
N PRO A 48 5.96 -18.62 -10.84
CA PRO A 48 6.11 -19.32 -12.12
C PRO A 48 5.48 -18.59 -13.32
N GLN A 49 4.49 -17.73 -13.06
CA GLN A 49 3.77 -17.02 -14.13
C GLN A 49 4.47 -15.71 -14.45
N TYR A 50 4.72 -15.46 -15.74
CA TYR A 50 5.34 -14.23 -16.21
C TYR A 50 4.49 -13.56 -17.30
N ALA A 51 4.40 -12.24 -17.22
CA ALA A 51 3.80 -11.41 -18.25
C ALA A 51 4.54 -10.07 -18.37
N ARG A 52 4.82 -9.67 -19.60
CA ARG A 52 5.35 -8.33 -19.91
C ARG A 52 4.20 -7.40 -20.26
N ARG A 53 4.17 -6.21 -19.67
CA ARG A 53 3.19 -5.16 -19.95
C ARG A 53 3.90 -3.85 -20.29
N GLN A 54 3.22 -3.01 -21.04
CA GLN A 54 3.61 -1.62 -21.27
C GLN A 54 2.65 -0.74 -20.50
N ASP A 55 3.15 -0.10 -19.44
CA ASP A 55 2.36 0.82 -18.63
C ASP A 55 2.55 2.24 -19.17
N ALA A 56 1.45 2.98 -19.33
CA ALA A 56 1.51 4.38 -19.71
C ALA A 56 2.21 5.17 -18.58
N ALA A 57 3.27 5.89 -18.94
CA ALA A 57 3.90 6.81 -18.00
C ALA A 57 3.02 8.07 -17.87
N PRO A 58 2.91 8.67 -16.66
CA PRO A 58 2.18 9.92 -16.50
C PRO A 58 2.83 11.02 -17.35
N PRO A 59 2.04 11.92 -17.96
CA PRO A 59 2.58 13.00 -18.76
C PRO A 59 3.43 13.93 -17.89
N ARG A 60 4.52 14.42 -18.45
CA ARG A 60 5.37 15.40 -17.78
C ARG A 60 4.86 16.81 -18.11
N ILE A 61 4.52 17.56 -17.09
CA ILE A 61 4.14 18.97 -17.26
C ILE A 61 5.40 19.81 -17.02
N THR A 62 5.80 20.57 -18.03
CA THR A 62 6.93 21.52 -17.97
C THR A 62 6.41 22.95 -18.15
N GLY A 63 7.11 23.94 -17.58
CA GLY A 63 6.71 25.36 -17.71
C GLY A 63 5.56 25.79 -16.78
N LEU A 64 5.40 25.16 -15.63
CA LEU A 64 4.49 25.61 -14.55
C LEU A 64 4.96 26.98 -14.00
N GLY A 65 4.57 28.07 -14.63
CA GLY A 65 5.01 29.44 -14.30
C GLY A 65 5.26 30.29 -15.53
N GLY A 66 5.19 29.68 -16.72
CA GLY A 66 5.23 30.35 -18.02
C GLY A 66 3.82 30.57 -18.61
N PRO A 67 3.72 31.30 -19.74
CA PRO A 67 2.44 31.64 -20.35
C PRO A 67 1.64 30.45 -20.90
N ALA A 68 2.26 29.27 -21.06
CA ALA A 68 1.56 28.02 -21.42
C ALA A 68 2.32 26.80 -20.90
N PRO A 69 1.75 25.99 -20.00
CA PRO A 69 2.35 24.73 -19.58
C PRO A 69 2.39 23.75 -20.77
N LYS A 70 3.54 23.10 -20.99
CA LYS A 70 3.68 22.05 -21.99
C LYS A 70 3.47 20.70 -21.35
N VAL A 71 2.59 19.89 -21.95
CA VAL A 71 2.33 18.50 -21.58
C VAL A 71 3.11 17.61 -22.53
N GLU A 72 4.14 16.95 -22.01
CA GLU A 72 4.94 15.99 -22.78
C GLU A 72 4.51 14.56 -22.45
N GLN A 73 4.09 13.80 -23.47
CA GLN A 73 3.84 12.37 -23.33
C GLN A 73 5.15 11.66 -23.04
N GLN A 74 5.19 10.90 -21.97
CA GLN A 74 6.34 10.06 -21.65
C GLN A 74 6.25 8.72 -22.39
N PRO A 75 7.39 8.12 -22.82
CA PRO A 75 7.38 6.79 -23.40
C PRO A 75 6.85 5.77 -22.37
N PRO A 76 6.12 4.72 -22.81
CA PRO A 76 5.62 3.70 -21.91
C PRO A 76 6.76 3.00 -21.18
N VAL A 77 6.49 2.59 -19.94
CA VAL A 77 7.43 1.86 -19.09
C VAL A 77 7.14 0.38 -19.18
N THR A 78 8.18 -0.41 -19.49
CA THR A 78 8.07 -1.86 -19.43
C THR A 78 7.92 -2.31 -17.99
N ASN A 79 6.88 -3.08 -17.72
CA ASN A 79 6.61 -3.68 -16.42
C ASN A 79 6.59 -5.21 -16.57
N HIS A 80 7.56 -5.85 -15.94
CA HIS A 80 7.67 -7.30 -15.86
C HIS A 80 6.88 -7.76 -14.63
N ASN A 81 5.83 -8.54 -14.87
CA ASN A 81 4.94 -9.05 -13.84
C ASN A 81 5.22 -10.53 -13.62
N PHE A 82 5.50 -10.90 -12.39
CA PHE A 82 5.64 -12.28 -11.97
C PHE A 82 4.55 -12.58 -10.94
N VAL A 83 3.87 -13.71 -11.07
CA VAL A 83 2.72 -14.04 -10.23
C VAL A 83 2.91 -15.46 -9.69
N SER A 84 2.55 -15.64 -8.40
CA SER A 84 2.55 -16.96 -7.76
C SER A 84 1.54 -17.90 -8.40
N GLU A 85 1.72 -19.22 -8.21
CA GLU A 85 0.83 -20.24 -8.80
C GLU A 85 -0.64 -20.04 -8.37
N ASP A 86 -0.85 -19.70 -7.11
CA ASP A 86 -2.17 -19.44 -6.52
C ASP A 86 -2.75 -18.04 -6.84
N ASN A 87 -2.03 -17.22 -7.60
CA ASN A 87 -2.36 -15.83 -7.95
C ASN A 87 -2.52 -14.88 -6.74
N GLN A 88 -2.04 -15.26 -5.56
CA GLN A 88 -2.15 -14.43 -4.37
C GLN A 88 -1.06 -13.36 -4.29
N TRP A 89 0.11 -13.64 -4.87
CA TRP A 89 1.27 -12.76 -4.81
C TRP A 89 1.67 -12.26 -6.18
N LYS A 90 1.94 -10.98 -6.28
CA LYS A 90 2.37 -10.34 -7.51
C LYS A 90 3.64 -9.54 -7.27
N LEU A 91 4.67 -9.85 -8.07
CA LEU A 91 5.92 -9.10 -8.11
C LEU A 91 6.00 -8.31 -9.41
N ASN A 92 6.28 -7.02 -9.30
CA ASN A 92 6.49 -6.10 -10.41
C ASN A 92 7.94 -5.65 -10.45
N LEU A 93 8.55 -5.70 -11.62
CA LEU A 93 9.89 -5.17 -11.86
C LEU A 93 9.86 -4.21 -13.05
N THR A 94 10.31 -2.98 -12.82
CA THR A 94 10.50 -1.96 -13.85
C THR A 94 11.93 -1.44 -13.78
N LYS A 95 12.32 -0.57 -14.71
CA LYS A 95 13.63 0.09 -14.66
C LYS A 95 13.84 0.98 -13.43
N ASP A 96 12.79 1.35 -12.69
CA ASP A 96 12.82 2.34 -11.61
C ASP A 96 12.37 1.78 -10.25
N PHE A 97 11.75 0.61 -10.20
CA PHE A 97 11.31 -0.01 -8.96
C PHE A 97 11.12 -1.53 -9.05
N ILE A 98 11.19 -2.19 -7.90
CA ILE A 98 10.66 -3.52 -7.64
C ILE A 98 9.55 -3.41 -6.60
N ALA A 99 8.44 -4.14 -6.77
CA ALA A 99 7.33 -4.13 -5.83
C ALA A 99 6.72 -5.52 -5.68
N LEU A 100 6.43 -5.92 -4.44
CA LEU A 100 5.62 -7.09 -4.10
C LEU A 100 4.27 -6.63 -3.58
N SER A 101 3.19 -7.27 -4.02
CA SER A 101 1.83 -7.00 -3.53
C SER A 101 1.03 -8.26 -3.33
N THR A 102 0.07 -8.21 -2.40
CA THR A 102 -0.91 -9.28 -2.15
C THR A 102 -2.28 -8.69 -1.81
N LEU A 103 -3.33 -9.41 -2.20
CA LEU A 103 -4.71 -9.20 -1.76
C LEU A 103 -5.13 -10.20 -0.66
N HIS A 104 -4.20 -11.06 -0.20
CA HIS A 104 -4.44 -12.12 0.79
C HIS A 104 -3.39 -12.02 1.90
N TYR A 105 -3.34 -10.85 2.55
CA TYR A 105 -2.38 -10.61 3.61
C TYR A 105 -2.77 -11.37 4.88
N SER A 106 -1.90 -12.27 5.33
CA SER A 106 -2.05 -13.07 6.56
C SER A 106 -1.23 -12.53 7.73
N GLY A 107 -0.17 -11.78 7.45
CA GLY A 107 0.72 -11.21 8.46
C GLY A 107 2.07 -10.77 7.89
N TRP A 108 2.80 -10.03 8.70
CA TRP A 108 4.09 -9.44 8.28
C TRP A 108 5.15 -10.50 8.00
N GLU A 109 5.20 -11.54 8.83
CA GLU A 109 6.19 -12.62 8.71
C GLU A 109 6.06 -13.35 7.38
N GLU A 110 4.82 -13.64 6.95
CA GLU A 110 4.54 -14.22 5.64
C GLU A 110 4.95 -13.28 4.51
N PHE A 111 4.56 -12.00 4.61
CA PHE A 111 4.88 -10.99 3.61
C PHE A 111 6.39 -10.81 3.47
N ALA A 112 7.13 -10.70 4.57
CA ALA A 112 8.57 -10.56 4.59
C ALA A 112 9.27 -11.80 3.97
N ARG A 113 8.80 -13.01 4.28
CA ARG A 113 9.31 -14.26 3.71
C ARG A 113 9.12 -14.31 2.19
N GLN A 114 7.96 -13.88 1.68
CA GLN A 114 7.70 -13.84 0.24
C GLN A 114 8.54 -12.78 -0.49
N LEU A 115 8.94 -11.71 0.18
CA LEU A 115 9.79 -10.67 -0.38
C LEU A 115 11.29 -11.04 -0.37
N ASP A 116 11.75 -11.80 0.61
CA ASP A 116 13.18 -12.02 0.89
C ASP A 116 13.95 -12.53 -0.34
N LYS A 117 13.51 -13.65 -0.93
CA LYS A 117 14.20 -14.26 -2.08
C LYS A 117 14.17 -13.37 -3.33
N PRO A 118 13.03 -12.79 -3.74
CA PRO A 118 13.00 -11.85 -4.86
C PRO A 118 13.87 -10.62 -4.67
N LEU A 119 13.88 -10.03 -3.47
CA LEU A 119 14.71 -8.86 -3.18
C LEU A 119 16.20 -9.20 -3.20
N ALA A 120 16.59 -10.32 -2.59
CA ALA A 120 17.97 -10.81 -2.63
C ALA A 120 18.45 -11.11 -4.07
N ALA A 121 17.60 -11.75 -4.89
CA ALA A 121 17.89 -12.01 -6.31
C ALA A 121 18.06 -10.70 -7.08
N PHE A 122 17.15 -9.73 -6.87
CA PHE A 122 17.23 -8.41 -7.49
C PHE A 122 18.54 -7.68 -7.15
N ILE A 123 18.88 -7.59 -5.87
CA ILE A 123 20.11 -6.92 -5.41
C ILE A 123 21.36 -7.59 -6.00
N ARG A 124 21.40 -8.92 -6.02
CA ARG A 124 22.54 -9.67 -6.54
C ARG A 124 22.75 -9.47 -8.06
N LEU A 125 21.65 -9.50 -8.83
CA LEU A 125 21.70 -9.48 -10.29
C LEU A 125 21.87 -8.05 -10.85
N TYR A 126 21.13 -7.09 -10.30
CA TYR A 126 21.09 -5.72 -10.84
C TYR A 126 21.96 -4.73 -10.09
N LYS A 127 22.42 -5.08 -8.88
CA LYS A 127 23.36 -4.30 -8.06
C LYS A 127 22.99 -2.81 -8.00
N PRO A 128 21.73 -2.46 -7.56
CA PRO A 128 21.35 -1.08 -7.44
C PRO A 128 22.29 -0.36 -6.46
N ALA A 129 22.64 0.89 -6.74
CA ALA A 129 23.55 1.66 -5.89
C ALA A 129 22.95 1.90 -4.49
N TYR A 130 21.64 2.15 -4.44
CA TYR A 130 20.84 2.38 -3.23
C TYR A 130 19.35 2.38 -3.59
N PHE A 131 18.50 2.37 -2.57
CA PHE A 131 17.07 2.64 -2.74
C PHE A 131 16.77 4.10 -2.42
N GLN A 132 16.17 4.81 -3.39
CA GLN A 132 15.74 6.21 -3.25
C GLN A 132 14.49 6.35 -2.37
N ARG A 133 13.66 5.31 -2.37
CA ARG A 133 12.47 5.18 -1.53
C ARG A 133 12.26 3.71 -1.17
N VAL A 134 12.08 3.45 0.10
CA VAL A 134 11.52 2.20 0.61
C VAL A 134 10.11 2.50 1.06
N GLY A 135 9.12 1.80 0.51
CA GLY A 135 7.71 2.07 0.78
C GLY A 135 6.95 0.82 1.19
N LEU A 136 6.04 0.98 2.14
CA LEU A 136 5.13 -0.06 2.62
C LEU A 136 3.73 0.55 2.75
N ARG A 137 2.76 0.01 2.01
CA ARG A 137 1.39 0.51 1.97
C ARG A 137 0.42 -0.56 2.42
N TYR A 138 -0.49 -0.19 3.29
CA TYR A 138 -1.61 -1.00 3.76
C TYR A 138 -2.91 -0.32 3.37
N VAL A 139 -3.70 -0.96 2.51
CA VAL A 139 -5.06 -0.54 2.19
C VAL A 139 -6.00 -1.38 3.05
N ASN A 140 -6.52 -0.79 4.11
CA ASN A 140 -7.48 -1.44 4.99
C ASN A 140 -8.90 -1.05 4.59
N VAL A 141 -9.80 -2.04 4.53
CA VAL A 141 -11.20 -1.86 4.13
C VAL A 141 -12.10 -2.49 5.18
N PHE A 142 -12.83 -1.65 5.89
CA PHE A 142 -13.72 -2.06 6.98
C PHE A 142 -15.16 -2.13 6.48
N SER A 143 -15.77 -3.30 6.60
CA SER A 143 -17.17 -3.57 6.27
C SER A 143 -17.95 -3.73 7.56
N ARG A 144 -18.93 -2.86 7.80
CA ARG A 144 -19.81 -2.97 8.97
C ARG A 144 -20.64 -4.25 8.92
N ALA A 145 -21.11 -4.63 7.73
CA ALA A 145 -21.86 -5.87 7.55
C ALA A 145 -21.03 -7.11 7.93
N ARG A 146 -19.75 -7.15 7.51
CA ARG A 146 -18.85 -8.27 7.85
C ARG A 146 -18.53 -8.35 9.34
N LEU A 147 -18.49 -7.19 10.02
CA LEU A 147 -18.12 -7.09 11.44
C LEU A 147 -19.31 -7.09 12.39
N GLY A 148 -20.57 -7.21 11.89
CA GLY A 148 -21.78 -7.15 12.71
C GLY A 148 -22.01 -5.77 13.36
N LEU A 149 -21.58 -4.71 12.68
CA LEU A 149 -21.62 -3.32 13.15
C LEU A 149 -22.60 -2.45 12.33
N GLU A 150 -23.56 -3.07 11.66
CA GLU A 150 -24.57 -2.34 10.89
C GLU A 150 -25.27 -1.30 11.76
N GLY A 151 -25.45 -0.11 11.21
CA GLY A 151 -26.07 1.02 11.91
C GLY A 151 -25.16 1.74 12.93
N THR A 152 -23.93 1.25 13.16
CA THR A 152 -22.96 1.97 13.99
C THR A 152 -22.29 3.08 13.18
N PRO A 153 -22.31 4.35 13.61
CA PRO A 153 -21.63 5.45 12.93
C PRO A 153 -20.12 5.22 12.87
N TRP A 154 -19.48 5.65 11.77
CA TRP A 154 -18.01 5.59 11.65
C TRP A 154 -17.29 6.40 12.74
N ALA A 155 -17.92 7.47 13.23
CA ALA A 155 -17.41 8.27 14.34
C ALA A 155 -17.24 7.50 15.67
N GLU A 156 -17.95 6.38 15.86
CA GLU A 156 -17.81 5.50 17.01
C GLU A 156 -16.76 4.40 16.81
N LEU A 157 -16.37 4.14 15.55
CA LEU A 157 -15.46 3.07 15.18
C LEU A 157 -14.03 3.56 14.96
N PHE A 158 -13.87 4.81 14.55
CA PHE A 158 -12.55 5.43 14.33
C PHE A 158 -12.37 6.64 15.24
N THR A 159 -11.11 6.91 15.58
CA THR A 159 -10.77 8.05 16.43
C THR A 159 -11.03 9.39 15.71
N PRO A 160 -11.29 10.47 16.46
CA PRO A 160 -11.58 11.80 15.88
C PRO A 160 -10.51 12.33 14.94
N ALA A 161 -9.27 11.83 15.02
CA ALA A 161 -8.20 12.20 14.09
C ALA A 161 -8.56 11.92 12.62
N TYR A 162 -9.45 10.95 12.37
CA TYR A 162 -9.85 10.51 11.03
C TYR A 162 -11.32 10.79 10.70
N THR A 163 -12.13 11.12 11.71
CA THR A 163 -13.57 11.27 11.60
C THR A 163 -14.09 12.60 12.14
N ALA A 164 -13.20 13.60 12.36
CA ALA A 164 -13.57 14.86 13.01
C ALA A 164 -14.86 15.51 12.49
N PRO A 165 -15.13 15.65 11.17
CA PRO A 165 -16.38 16.19 10.67
C PRO A 165 -17.62 15.37 11.03
N MET A 166 -17.46 14.05 11.22
CA MET A 166 -18.55 13.12 11.56
C MET A 166 -18.86 13.09 13.05
N GLN A 167 -18.09 13.79 13.87
CA GLN A 167 -18.32 13.92 15.31
C GLN A 167 -19.39 14.96 15.65
N ASP A 168 -19.79 15.78 14.66
CA ASP A 168 -20.79 16.82 14.83
C ASP A 168 -22.20 16.21 14.84
N ALA A 169 -22.93 16.40 15.95
CA ALA A 169 -24.27 15.87 16.12
C ALA A 169 -25.32 16.51 15.16
N GLU A 170 -25.04 17.68 14.61
CA GLU A 170 -25.89 18.35 13.63
C GLU A 170 -25.65 17.86 12.20
N LEU A 171 -24.54 17.12 11.98
CA LEU A 171 -24.16 16.57 10.68
C LEU A 171 -24.08 15.02 10.76
N PRO A 172 -25.21 14.33 10.82
CA PRO A 172 -25.22 12.87 10.82
C PRO A 172 -24.59 12.30 9.54
N GLU A 173 -24.06 11.07 9.64
CA GLU A 173 -23.25 10.42 8.60
C GLU A 173 -23.92 10.40 7.22
N ASP A 174 -25.23 10.22 7.17
CA ASP A 174 -26.05 10.15 5.94
C ASP A 174 -26.16 11.49 5.18
N ARG A 175 -25.76 12.60 5.79
CA ARG A 175 -25.70 13.91 5.13
C ARG A 175 -24.42 14.15 4.36
N PHE A 176 -23.37 13.37 4.59
CA PHE A 176 -22.11 13.52 3.86
C PHE A 176 -22.21 12.90 2.48
N LEU A 177 -22.07 13.68 1.43
CA LEU A 177 -21.88 13.18 0.06
C LEU A 177 -20.46 12.67 -0.16
N ASN A 178 -19.50 13.25 0.54
CA ASN A 178 -18.11 12.82 0.60
C ASN A 178 -17.49 13.35 1.89
N CYS A 179 -16.77 12.52 2.60
CA CYS A 179 -16.01 12.91 3.77
C CYS A 179 -14.72 12.06 3.79
N ALA A 180 -13.59 12.70 3.54
CA ALA A 180 -12.29 12.05 3.59
C ALA A 180 -11.30 12.94 4.32
N CYS A 181 -10.38 12.30 5.03
CA CYS A 181 -9.24 12.91 5.69
C CYS A 181 -7.98 12.51 4.96
N ASP A 182 -7.25 13.49 4.42
CA ASP A 182 -5.95 13.26 3.77
C ASP A 182 -4.85 13.91 4.62
N LEU A 183 -3.94 13.08 5.10
CA LEU A 183 -2.84 13.51 5.95
C LEU A 183 -1.50 13.13 5.33
N THR A 184 -0.52 14.02 5.47
CA THR A 184 0.90 13.68 5.29
C THR A 184 1.60 14.00 6.59
N VAL A 185 2.12 12.97 7.27
CA VAL A 185 2.73 13.11 8.58
C VAL A 185 4.17 12.61 8.57
N LYS A 186 5.03 13.34 9.28
CA LYS A 186 6.39 12.91 9.56
C LYS A 186 6.34 11.97 10.76
N LEU A 187 6.87 10.76 10.61
CA LEU A 187 6.87 9.74 11.66
C LEU A 187 8.13 9.85 12.54
N ASP A 188 9.28 10.07 11.89
CA ASP A 188 10.59 10.30 12.51
C ASP A 188 11.47 11.15 11.59
N SER A 189 12.79 11.12 11.78
CA SER A 189 13.74 11.89 10.95
C SER A 189 13.79 11.47 9.49
N SER A 190 13.46 10.23 9.18
CA SER A 190 13.59 9.60 7.86
C SER A 190 12.28 9.07 7.28
N CYS A 191 11.28 8.81 8.12
CA CYS A 191 10.02 8.17 7.75
C CYS A 191 8.87 9.17 7.71
N GLN A 192 7.98 8.96 6.75
CA GLN A 192 6.70 9.69 6.61
C GLN A 192 5.58 8.73 6.23
N ALA A 193 4.35 9.13 6.51
CA ALA A 193 3.15 8.46 6.03
C ALA A 193 2.23 9.43 5.29
N LYS A 194 1.65 8.96 4.19
CA LYS A 194 0.47 9.53 3.58
C LYS A 194 -0.71 8.66 3.96
N ILE A 195 -1.74 9.25 4.52
CA ILE A 195 -2.91 8.55 5.01
C ILE A 195 -4.13 9.15 4.33
N HIS A 196 -4.92 8.28 3.70
CA HIS A 196 -6.26 8.61 3.24
C HIS A 196 -7.26 7.81 4.05
N ALA A 197 -8.20 8.46 4.70
CA ALA A 197 -9.19 7.83 5.56
C ALA A 197 -10.58 8.40 5.32
N GLY A 198 -11.57 7.53 5.14
CA GLY A 198 -12.96 7.95 5.00
C GLY A 198 -13.86 6.90 4.39
N PRO A 199 -15.20 7.13 4.43
CA PRO A 199 -16.18 6.29 3.78
C PRO A 199 -16.01 6.26 2.27
N GLY A 200 -16.16 5.07 1.67
CA GLY A 200 -16.05 4.90 0.23
C GLY A 200 -16.58 3.56 -0.25
N MET A 201 -16.82 3.45 -1.55
CA MET A 201 -17.19 2.19 -2.20
C MET A 201 -15.98 1.54 -2.84
N VAL A 202 -15.80 0.25 -2.57
CA VAL A 202 -14.74 -0.55 -3.20
C VAL A 202 -15.27 -1.15 -4.50
N LYS A 203 -14.74 -0.68 -5.63
CA LYS A 203 -15.10 -1.20 -6.94
C LYS A 203 -14.52 -2.59 -7.17
N ARG A 204 -15.34 -3.57 -7.43
CA ARG A 204 -14.92 -4.89 -7.88
C ARG A 204 -14.51 -4.83 -9.36
N ARG A 205 -13.34 -5.35 -9.70
CA ARG A 205 -12.84 -5.38 -11.08
C ARG A 205 -13.37 -6.62 -11.80
N GLY A 206 -13.84 -6.43 -13.02
CA GLY A 206 -14.25 -7.49 -13.94
C GLY A 206 -15.52 -7.13 -14.71
N PRO A 207 -15.65 -7.57 -15.99
CA PRO A 207 -16.91 -7.44 -16.70
C PRO A 207 -17.95 -8.32 -16.02
N ASN A 208 -19.12 -7.77 -15.73
CA ASN A 208 -20.25 -8.48 -15.10
C ASN A 208 -20.07 -8.89 -13.62
N VAL A 209 -19.10 -8.33 -12.90
CA VAL A 209 -19.00 -8.53 -11.45
C VAL A 209 -19.99 -7.59 -10.75
N PRO A 210 -20.97 -8.10 -9.98
CA PRO A 210 -21.89 -7.27 -9.22
C PRO A 210 -21.08 -6.35 -8.29
N GLN A 211 -21.41 -5.06 -8.32
CA GLN A 211 -20.79 -4.10 -7.41
C GLN A 211 -21.39 -4.27 -6.01
N ASP A 212 -20.55 -4.12 -5.01
CA ASP A 212 -20.99 -4.12 -3.62
C ASP A 212 -21.54 -2.72 -3.28
N PRO A 213 -22.82 -2.58 -2.91
CA PRO A 213 -23.41 -1.29 -2.60
C PRO A 213 -23.01 -0.77 -1.21
N GLU A 214 -22.35 -1.58 -0.39
CA GLU A 214 -21.95 -1.18 0.95
C GLU A 214 -20.91 -0.06 0.91
N VAL A 215 -21.19 1.02 1.63
CA VAL A 215 -20.22 2.06 1.94
C VAL A 215 -19.31 1.54 3.06
N LYS A 216 -18.05 1.33 2.76
CA LYS A 216 -17.02 0.83 3.66
C LYS A 216 -16.16 1.99 4.15
N PHE A 217 -15.45 1.82 5.25
CA PHE A 217 -14.41 2.77 5.62
C PHE A 217 -13.06 2.29 5.06
N ILE A 218 -12.37 3.18 4.38
CA ILE A 218 -11.05 2.94 3.81
C ILE A 218 -10.03 3.66 4.68
N LEU A 219 -9.04 2.93 5.16
CA LEU A 219 -7.85 3.47 5.82
C LEU A 219 -6.62 3.03 5.02
N ASP A 220 -6.19 3.90 4.13
CA ASP A 220 -5.05 3.67 3.24
C ASP A 220 -3.83 4.39 3.79
N MET A 221 -2.82 3.64 4.19
CA MET A 221 -1.60 4.13 4.82
C MET A 221 -0.39 3.80 3.93
N ASP A 222 0.16 4.79 3.22
CA ASP A 222 1.41 4.68 2.43
C ASP A 222 2.58 5.26 3.22
N LEU A 223 3.31 4.38 3.90
CA LEU A 223 4.49 4.72 4.67
C LEU A 223 5.74 4.67 3.78
N SER A 224 6.67 5.57 3.99
CA SER A 224 7.92 5.55 3.24
C SER A 224 9.10 6.14 4.00
N MET A 225 10.24 5.52 3.76
CA MET A 225 11.55 6.08 4.06
C MET A 225 12.15 6.61 2.77
N THR A 226 12.59 7.86 2.78
CA THR A 226 13.22 8.55 1.64
C THR A 226 14.67 8.89 1.96
N GLY A 227 15.47 9.00 0.91
CA GLY A 227 16.91 9.17 1.05
C GLY A 227 17.65 7.90 0.61
N ASN A 228 18.91 8.02 0.30
CA ASN A 228 19.71 6.94 -0.30
C ASN A 228 19.94 5.77 0.69
N THR A 229 18.93 4.93 0.85
CA THR A 229 18.99 3.75 1.73
C THR A 229 19.91 2.69 1.12
N PRO A 230 21.00 2.28 1.76
CA PRO A 230 21.84 1.18 1.30
C PRO A 230 21.02 -0.11 1.15
N CYS A 231 21.33 -0.91 0.13
CA CYS A 231 20.58 -2.16 -0.13
C CYS A 231 20.62 -3.14 1.05
N THR A 232 21.72 -3.14 1.81
CA THR A 232 21.89 -3.95 3.03
C THR A 232 20.98 -3.54 4.19
N LEU A 233 20.42 -2.33 4.16
CA LEU A 233 19.52 -1.81 5.20
C LEU A 233 18.04 -1.86 4.79
N ALA A 234 17.73 -2.37 3.59
CA ALA A 234 16.35 -2.39 3.08
C ALA A 234 15.38 -3.18 3.98
N ALA A 235 15.81 -4.33 4.50
CA ALA A 235 14.99 -5.14 5.41
C ALA A 235 14.71 -4.39 6.73
N GLY A 236 15.73 -3.80 7.36
CA GLY A 236 15.55 -3.00 8.57
C GLY A 236 14.67 -1.76 8.36
N ALA A 237 14.76 -1.13 7.18
CA ALA A 237 13.88 -0.03 6.81
C ALA A 237 12.40 -0.48 6.72
N LEU A 238 12.14 -1.65 6.13
CA LEU A 238 10.80 -2.22 6.05
C LEU A 238 10.23 -2.61 7.43
N GLU A 239 11.06 -3.18 8.31
CA GLU A 239 10.68 -3.46 9.70
C GLU A 239 10.28 -2.17 10.45
N THR A 240 11.05 -1.10 10.27
CA THR A 240 10.74 0.21 10.86
C THR A 240 9.40 0.74 10.36
N LEU A 241 9.16 0.68 9.03
CA LEU A 241 7.89 1.13 8.43
C LEU A 241 6.71 0.26 8.91
N HIS A 242 6.91 -1.05 9.03
CA HIS A 242 5.90 -1.95 9.57
C HIS A 242 5.56 -1.60 11.03
N GLY A 243 6.55 -1.36 11.89
CA GLY A 243 6.32 -0.90 13.26
C GLY A 243 5.53 0.41 13.34
N HIS A 244 5.84 1.38 12.48
CA HIS A 244 5.07 2.63 12.38
C HIS A 244 3.63 2.38 11.89
N SER A 245 3.43 1.48 10.90
CA SER A 245 2.09 1.18 10.40
C SER A 245 1.19 0.57 11.47
N THR A 246 1.73 -0.32 12.30
CA THR A 246 1.02 -0.90 13.44
C THR A 246 0.55 0.18 14.41
N ARG A 247 1.44 1.10 14.81
CA ARG A 247 1.10 2.19 15.73
C ARG A 247 0.04 3.14 15.17
N LEU A 248 0.10 3.44 13.87
CA LEU A 248 -0.90 4.27 13.18
C LEU A 248 -2.25 3.54 13.11
N PHE A 249 -2.25 2.26 12.77
CA PHE A 249 -3.46 1.45 12.68
C PHE A 249 -4.15 1.36 14.05
N GLU A 250 -3.42 0.97 15.10
CA GLU A 250 -3.95 0.88 16.47
C GLU A 250 -4.43 2.24 17.00
N GLY A 251 -3.77 3.33 16.59
CA GLY A 251 -4.20 4.69 16.95
C GLY A 251 -5.42 5.21 16.17
N ALA A 252 -5.79 4.54 15.07
CA ALA A 252 -6.93 4.94 14.25
C ALA A 252 -8.25 4.35 14.74
N ILE A 253 -8.24 3.16 15.33
CA ILE A 253 -9.41 2.39 15.70
C ILE A 253 -9.82 2.60 17.15
N THR A 254 -11.12 2.45 17.44
CA THR A 254 -11.64 2.43 18.82
C THR A 254 -11.65 1.00 19.36
N ASP A 255 -11.82 0.85 20.69
CA ASP A 255 -11.95 -0.46 21.33
C ASP A 255 -13.14 -1.23 20.75
N ARG A 256 -14.25 -0.56 20.46
CA ARG A 256 -15.42 -1.17 19.83
C ARG A 256 -15.09 -1.82 18.47
N LEU A 257 -14.29 -1.16 17.64
CA LEU A 257 -13.88 -1.71 16.36
C LEU A 257 -12.85 -2.83 16.55
N ARG A 258 -11.94 -2.69 17.53
CA ARG A 258 -10.96 -3.71 17.89
C ARG A 258 -11.64 -5.01 18.31
N ASP A 259 -12.65 -4.92 19.19
CA ASP A 259 -13.41 -6.07 19.68
C ASP A 259 -14.17 -6.77 18.54
N ALA A 260 -14.78 -6.00 17.63
CA ALA A 260 -15.49 -6.55 16.48
C ALA A 260 -14.58 -7.25 15.45
N MET A 261 -13.31 -6.87 15.39
CA MET A 261 -12.32 -7.56 14.56
C MET A 261 -11.79 -8.85 15.19
N ASP A 262 -12.21 -9.19 16.41
CA ASP A 262 -11.82 -10.40 17.15
C ASP A 262 -10.28 -10.45 17.33
N ALA A 263 -9.80 -9.58 18.22
CA ALA A 263 -8.38 -9.46 18.58
C ALA A 263 -7.90 -10.72 19.34
N GLU A 264 -6.80 -11.30 18.90
CA GLU A 264 -6.15 -12.48 19.50
C GLU A 264 -4.93 -12.09 20.34
#